data_d7a8b1ed856b4e55d7e69b549d69dfcb
#
_entry.id   d7a8b1ed856b4e55d7e69b549d69dfcb
#
_cell.length_a   1.000
_cell.length_b   1.000
_cell.length_c   1.000
_cell.angle_alpha   90.00
_cell.angle_beta   90.00
_cell.angle_gamma   90.00
#
_symmetry.space_group_name_H-M   'P 1'
#
loop_
_entity.id
_entity.type
_entity.pdbx_description
1 polymer ?
#
loop_
_entity_poly.entity_id
_entity_poly.type
_entity_poly.pdbx_seq_one_letter_code
_entity_poly.pdbx_strand_id
1 'polypeptide(L)'
;MSLKDIFRGSEYFKNPSELISISPDELMKMVEDHALIDVRTPFEFRRGHIKNAINYKLGSEGEIIKNFGTDGKIILICKTGHRSRATANRLIKMGYKNLYHLDGGMNKWRKEKLPEEKK
;
A
#
# COMPACT_ATOMS: atom_id res chain seq x y z
N MET A 1 -24.35 -3.90 -6.03
CA MET A 1 -23.89 -3.21 -5.99
C MET A 1 -24.44 -2.25 -5.59
N SER A 2 -24.38 -1.97 -5.07
CA SER A 2 -24.88 -0.96 -4.67
C SER A 2 -24.72 0.01 -5.65
N LEU A 3 -25.33 0.86 -5.57
CA LEU A 3 -25.33 1.73 -6.47
C LEU A 3 -24.28 2.53 -6.45
N LYS A 4 -23.73 2.62 -5.38
CA LYS A 4 -22.65 3.37 -5.36
C LYS A 4 -21.85 2.82 -6.35
N ASP A 5 -22.11 1.66 -6.63
CA ASP A 5 -21.30 1.11 -7.55
C ASP A 5 -21.69 1.57 -8.78
N ILE A 6 -22.66 2.23 -8.84
CA ILE A 6 -23.00 2.55 -10.02
C ILE A 6 -22.24 3.50 -10.66
N PHE A 7 -21.66 4.41 -10.25
CA PHE A 7 -21.06 5.27 -11.00
C PHE A 7 -19.85 5.02 -10.96
N ARG A 8 -19.50 4.60 -11.66
CA ARG A 8 -18.46 4.03 -11.86
C ARG A 8 -17.29 4.71 -12.16
N GLY A 9 -17.25 5.65 -12.98
CA GLY A 9 -16.07 6.38 -13.29
C GLY A 9 -15.44 6.81 -12.02
N SER A 10 -16.24 7.24 -11.09
CA SER A 10 -15.66 7.72 -9.86
C SER A 10 -15.13 6.61 -9.01
N GLU A 11 -15.43 5.40 -9.35
CA GLU A 11 -14.94 4.33 -8.53
C GLU A 11 -13.46 4.12 -8.67
N TYR A 12 -12.85 4.63 -9.73
CA TYR A 12 -11.43 4.51 -9.83
C TYR A 12 -10.72 5.23 -8.72
N PHE A 13 -11.36 6.22 -8.11
CA PHE A 13 -10.72 6.99 -7.09
C PHE A 13 -11.17 6.62 -5.70
N LYS A 14 -12.01 5.60 -5.56
CA LYS A 14 -12.42 5.16 -4.27
C LYS A 14 -11.58 4.01 -3.82
N ASN A 15 -11.46 3.82 -2.54
CA ASN A 15 -10.78 2.63 -2.05
C ASN A 15 -11.60 1.42 -2.44
N PRO A 16 -10.97 0.37 -2.91
CA PRO A 16 -11.66 -0.90 -3.07
C PRO A 16 -12.20 -1.35 -1.73
N SER A 17 -13.28 -2.10 -1.73
CA SER A 17 -13.91 -2.51 -0.48
C SER A 17 -12.98 -3.35 0.40
N GLU A 18 -12.01 -4.02 -0.21
CA GLU A 18 -11.08 -4.85 0.53
C GLU A 18 -9.81 -4.12 0.94
N LEU A 19 -9.72 -2.84 0.67
CA LEU A 19 -8.54 -2.07 1.02
C LEU A 19 -8.80 -1.27 2.30
N ILE A 20 -8.00 -1.50 3.30
CA ILE A 20 -8.17 -0.86 4.60
C ILE A 20 -7.09 0.20 4.77
N SER A 21 -7.49 1.44 5.01
CA SER A 21 -6.54 2.53 5.25
C SER A 21 -6.15 2.53 6.71
N ILE A 22 -4.86 2.59 6.99
CA ILE A 22 -4.37 2.61 8.36
C ILE A 22 -3.50 3.85 8.59
N SER A 23 -3.48 4.32 9.81
CA SER A 23 -2.67 5.46 10.21
C SER A 23 -1.23 5.04 10.44
N PRO A 24 -0.29 5.97 10.50
CA PRO A 24 1.08 5.64 10.89
C PRO A 24 1.16 4.91 12.22
N ASP A 25 0.35 5.31 13.21
CA ASP A 25 0.36 4.64 14.51
C ASP A 25 -0.10 3.20 14.37
N GLU A 26 -1.12 2.96 13.57
CA GLU A 26 -1.59 1.60 13.37
C GLU A 26 -0.56 0.76 12.66
N LEU A 27 0.12 1.36 11.66
CA LEU A 27 1.16 0.63 10.95
C LEU A 27 2.24 0.17 11.90
N MET A 28 2.66 1.05 12.82
CA MET A 28 3.72 0.71 13.74
C MET A 28 3.35 -0.46 14.65
N LYS A 29 2.08 -0.66 14.89
CA LYS A 29 1.63 -1.78 15.70
C LYS A 29 1.55 -3.07 14.89
N MET A 30 1.60 -2.99 13.58
CA MET A 30 1.42 -4.13 12.70
C MET A 30 2.71 -4.62 12.06
N VAL A 31 3.82 -3.88 12.23
CA VAL A 31 5.05 -4.20 11.50
C VAL A 31 5.65 -5.57 11.81
N GLU A 32 5.33 -6.14 12.94
CA GLU A 32 5.97 -7.40 13.31
C GLU A 32 5.37 -8.60 12.58
N ASP A 33 4.12 -8.50 12.15
CA ASP A 33 3.52 -9.62 11.45
C ASP A 33 2.97 -9.25 10.08
N HIS A 34 3.35 -8.09 9.54
CA HIS A 34 2.94 -7.69 8.19
C HIS A 34 4.17 -7.27 7.40
N ALA A 35 4.23 -7.64 6.15
CA ALA A 35 5.30 -7.17 5.28
C ALA A 35 4.96 -5.78 4.77
N LEU A 36 5.94 -4.88 4.75
CA LEU A 36 5.72 -3.53 4.27
C LEU A 36 6.17 -3.47 2.82
N ILE A 37 5.27 -3.15 1.92
CA ILE A 37 5.53 -3.14 0.49
C ILE A 37 5.47 -1.70 0.00
N ASP A 38 6.64 -1.14 -0.34
CA ASP A 38 6.74 0.24 -0.81
C ASP A 38 6.66 0.21 -2.33
N VAL A 39 5.60 0.78 -2.88
CA VAL A 39 5.35 0.73 -4.33
C VAL A 39 5.86 1.97 -5.06
N ARG A 40 6.69 2.78 -4.40
CA ARG A 40 7.28 3.95 -5.05
C ARG A 40 8.42 3.52 -5.95
N THR A 41 8.98 4.46 -6.69
CA THR A 41 10.13 4.15 -7.53
C THR A 41 11.34 3.81 -6.67
N PRO A 42 12.30 3.06 -7.21
CA PRO A 42 13.52 2.78 -6.46
C PRO A 42 14.26 4.04 -6.01
N PHE A 43 14.22 5.09 -6.83
CA PHE A 43 14.88 6.35 -6.47
C PHE A 43 14.22 6.96 -5.22
N GLU A 44 12.89 7.00 -5.18
CA GLU A 44 12.19 7.51 -4.00
C GLU A 44 12.49 6.65 -2.79
N PHE A 45 12.50 5.34 -2.98
CA PHE A 45 12.74 4.41 -1.88
C PHE A 45 14.12 4.63 -1.27
N ARG A 46 15.13 4.77 -2.11
CA ARG A 46 16.48 4.95 -1.60
C ARG A 46 16.67 6.27 -0.86
N ARG A 47 15.84 7.26 -1.15
CA ARG A 47 15.95 8.54 -0.49
C ARG A 47 15.31 8.56 0.89
N GLY A 48 14.60 7.54 1.24
CA GLY A 48 14.03 7.41 2.56
C GLY A 48 12.81 6.50 2.54
N HIS A 49 12.79 5.52 3.41
CA HIS A 49 11.69 4.57 3.48
C HIS A 49 11.52 4.08 4.92
N ILE A 50 10.41 3.44 5.19
CA ILE A 50 10.15 2.90 6.52
C ILE A 50 10.99 1.66 6.72
N LYS A 51 11.56 1.49 7.91
CA LYS A 51 12.40 0.35 8.21
C LYS A 51 11.70 -0.96 7.86
N ASN A 52 12.43 -1.86 7.26
CA ASN A 52 11.96 -3.17 6.82
C ASN A 52 11.02 -3.16 5.62
N ALA A 53 10.74 -2.01 5.04
CA ALA A 53 9.94 -1.99 3.82
C ALA A 53 10.72 -2.57 2.65
N ILE A 54 10.03 -3.26 1.76
CA ILE A 54 10.61 -3.84 0.57
C ILE A 54 10.07 -3.07 -0.61
N ASN A 55 10.94 -2.70 -1.53
CA ASN A 55 10.50 -1.91 -2.69
C ASN A 55 10.00 -2.82 -3.81
N TYR A 56 8.72 -2.69 -4.13
CA TYR A 56 8.10 -3.34 -5.27
C TYR A 56 7.46 -2.22 -6.06
N LYS A 57 8.19 -1.64 -6.98
CA LYS A 57 7.68 -0.47 -7.71
C LYS A 57 6.36 -0.77 -8.40
N LEU A 58 5.66 0.28 -8.76
CA LEU A 58 4.37 0.17 -9.41
C LEU A 58 4.47 -0.77 -10.61
N GLY A 59 3.53 -1.66 -10.76
CA GLY A 59 3.54 -2.65 -11.83
C GLY A 59 4.10 -3.99 -11.43
N SER A 60 4.53 -4.18 -10.18
CA SER A 60 5.13 -5.42 -9.72
C SER A 60 4.14 -6.36 -9.05
N GLU A 61 2.84 -6.23 -9.37
CA GLU A 61 1.82 -7.03 -8.69
C GLU A 61 2.05 -8.52 -8.82
N GLY A 62 2.51 -8.96 -9.99
CA GLY A 62 2.79 -10.38 -10.19
C GLY A 62 3.85 -10.90 -9.24
N GLU A 63 4.89 -10.11 -8.99
CA GLU A 63 5.92 -10.53 -8.07
C GLU A 63 5.46 -10.50 -6.63
N ILE A 64 4.60 -9.57 -6.28
CA ILE A 64 4.04 -9.52 -4.94
C ILE A 64 3.25 -10.81 -4.68
N ILE A 65 2.41 -11.21 -5.63
CA ILE A 65 1.65 -12.43 -5.46
C ILE A 65 2.55 -13.66 -5.43
N LYS A 66 3.59 -13.67 -6.26
CA LYS A 66 4.50 -14.79 -6.26
C LYS A 66 5.16 -14.97 -4.90
N ASN A 67 5.51 -13.88 -4.25
CA ASN A 67 6.24 -13.96 -2.99
C ASN A 67 5.37 -14.03 -1.75
N PHE A 68 4.14 -13.51 -1.81
CA PHE A 68 3.28 -13.44 -0.63
C PHE A 68 1.95 -14.19 -0.79
N GLY A 69 1.65 -14.71 -1.97
CA GLY A 69 0.36 -15.36 -2.21
C GLY A 69 -0.75 -14.33 -2.31
N THR A 70 -1.98 -14.75 -2.19
CA THR A 70 -3.12 -13.84 -2.26
C THR A 70 -3.71 -13.58 -0.88
N ASP A 71 -3.19 -14.20 0.16
CA ASP A 71 -3.65 -13.96 1.52
C ASP A 71 -2.51 -13.59 2.45
N GLY A 72 -1.38 -13.18 1.91
CA GLY A 72 -0.27 -12.71 2.74
C GLY A 72 -0.64 -11.44 3.46
N LYS A 73 -0.01 -11.21 4.60
CA LYS A 73 -0.27 -10.01 5.39
C LYS A 73 0.67 -8.92 4.94
N ILE A 74 0.18 -8.00 4.12
CA ILE A 74 1.01 -6.92 3.59
C ILE A 74 0.36 -5.56 3.81
N ILE A 75 1.20 -4.54 3.90
CA ILE A 75 0.76 -3.15 3.98
C ILE A 75 1.44 -2.41 2.84
N LEU A 76 0.66 -1.78 1.99
CA LEU A 76 1.19 -1.03 0.85
C LEU A 76 1.52 0.40 1.26
N ILE A 77 2.65 0.90 0.80
CA ILE A 77 3.11 2.25 1.11
C ILE A 77 3.45 2.97 -0.19
N CYS A 78 2.98 4.19 -0.34
CA CYS A 78 3.40 5.02 -1.47
C CYS A 78 3.59 6.45 -0.98
N LYS A 79 3.67 7.41 -1.87
CA LYS A 79 3.93 8.78 -1.47
C LYS A 79 2.71 9.43 -0.83
N THR A 80 1.54 9.29 -1.45
CA THR A 80 0.33 9.97 -0.98
C THR A 80 -0.85 9.03 -0.77
N GLY A 81 -0.78 7.80 -1.27
CA GLY A 81 -1.89 6.86 -1.19
C GLY A 81 -2.47 6.51 -2.55
N HIS A 82 -2.18 7.28 -3.61
CA HIS A 82 -2.75 6.99 -4.92
C HIS A 82 -2.16 5.75 -5.57
N ARG A 83 -0.84 5.62 -5.53
CA ARG A 83 -0.18 4.46 -6.14
C ARG A 83 -0.52 3.17 -5.39
N SER A 84 -0.67 3.26 -4.08
CA SER A 84 -1.02 2.07 -3.31
C SER A 84 -2.46 1.64 -3.61
N ARG A 85 -3.38 2.57 -3.88
CA ARG A 85 -4.72 2.19 -4.27
C ARG A 85 -4.74 1.53 -5.65
N ALA A 86 -3.93 2.03 -6.58
CA ALA A 86 -3.85 1.43 -7.91
C ALA A 86 -3.29 0.01 -7.82
N THR A 87 -2.25 -0.18 -7.03
CA THR A 87 -1.68 -1.50 -6.82
C THR A 87 -2.70 -2.42 -6.15
N ALA A 88 -3.41 -1.92 -5.14
CA ALA A 88 -4.42 -2.71 -4.44
C ALA A 88 -5.54 -3.16 -5.38
N ASN A 89 -5.99 -2.27 -6.27
CA ASN A 89 -7.01 -2.64 -7.22
C ASN A 89 -6.57 -3.80 -8.08
N ARG A 90 -5.33 -3.78 -8.56
CA ARG A 90 -4.83 -4.88 -9.39
C ARG A 90 -4.67 -6.15 -8.57
N LEU A 91 -4.15 -6.05 -7.36
CA LEU A 91 -3.98 -7.23 -6.52
C LEU A 91 -5.34 -7.86 -6.17
N ILE A 92 -6.34 -7.05 -5.91
CA ILE A 92 -7.66 -7.57 -5.59
C ILE A 92 -8.26 -8.27 -6.80
N LYS A 93 -8.06 -7.73 -8.00
CA LYS A 93 -8.51 -8.40 -9.21
C LYS A 93 -7.79 -9.72 -9.42
N MET A 94 -6.60 -9.87 -8.88
CA MET A 94 -5.83 -11.09 -8.97
C MET A 94 -6.11 -12.06 -7.81
N GLY A 95 -7.08 -11.72 -6.96
CA GLY A 95 -7.53 -12.62 -5.89
C GLY A 95 -7.12 -12.24 -4.48
N TYR A 96 -6.39 -11.15 -4.32
CA TYR A 96 -5.96 -10.75 -2.98
C TYR A 96 -7.13 -10.24 -2.16
N LYS A 97 -7.10 -10.48 -0.86
CA LYS A 97 -8.14 -10.02 0.04
C LYS A 97 -7.54 -9.30 1.22
N ASN A 98 -8.29 -8.36 1.78
CA ASN A 98 -7.89 -7.69 3.02
C ASN A 98 -6.53 -7.04 2.96
N LEU A 99 -6.35 -6.14 2.02
CA LEU A 99 -5.12 -5.38 1.92
C LEU A 99 -5.17 -4.15 2.80
N TYR A 100 -4.01 -3.78 3.31
CA TYR A 100 -3.87 -2.53 4.06
C TYR A 100 -3.00 -1.57 3.28
N HIS A 101 -3.22 -0.28 3.45
CA HIS A 101 -2.27 0.69 2.93
C HIS A 101 -2.15 1.87 3.90
N LEU A 102 -0.99 2.49 3.89
CA LEU A 102 -0.72 3.63 4.76
C LEU A 102 -1.44 4.86 4.24
N ASP A 103 -2.42 5.34 5.00
CA ASP A 103 -3.17 6.51 4.63
C ASP A 103 -2.26 7.73 4.61
N GLY A 104 -2.32 8.49 3.53
CA GLY A 104 -1.45 9.65 3.38
C GLY A 104 -0.02 9.32 2.98
N GLY A 105 0.34 8.05 2.96
CA GLY A 105 1.65 7.59 2.49
C GLY A 105 2.83 8.21 3.21
N MET A 106 3.95 8.25 2.53
CA MET A 106 5.18 8.80 3.11
C MET A 106 5.07 10.29 3.40
N ASN A 107 4.20 11.01 2.69
CA ASN A 107 4.03 12.44 2.99
C ASN A 107 3.50 12.61 4.42
N LYS A 108 2.51 11.82 4.82
CA LYS A 108 1.98 11.93 6.17
C LYS A 108 2.98 11.40 7.19
N TRP A 109 3.67 10.31 6.85
CA TRP A 109 4.70 9.74 7.73
C TRP A 109 5.74 10.80 8.08
N ARG A 110 6.19 11.55 7.07
CA ARG A 110 7.20 12.60 7.27
C ARG A 110 6.66 13.80 8.01
N LYS A 111 5.40 14.15 7.75
CA LYS A 111 4.80 15.26 8.44
C LYS A 111 4.74 14.98 9.93
N GLU A 112 4.58 13.73 10.31
CA GLU A 112 4.55 13.34 11.71
C GLU A 112 5.95 13.03 12.24
N LYS A 113 6.97 13.26 11.43
CA LYS A 113 8.38 13.13 11.83
C LYS A 113 8.74 11.74 12.33
N LEU A 114 8.17 10.74 11.71
CA LEU A 114 8.46 9.36 12.07
C LEU A 114 9.73 8.87 11.38
N PRO A 115 10.40 7.86 11.92
CA PRO A 115 11.73 7.50 11.43
C PRO A 115 11.74 6.87 10.05
N GLU A 116 12.82 7.12 9.32
CA GLU A 116 13.05 6.56 7.99
C GLU A 116 14.47 6.04 7.91
N GLU A 117 14.69 5.11 7.00
CA GLU A 117 16.02 4.65 6.65
C GLU A 117 16.33 5.09 5.24
N LYS A 118 17.62 5.23 4.91
CA LYS A 118 18.05 5.55 3.58
C LYS A 118 19.05 4.52 3.14
N LYS A 119 19.09 4.28 1.85
CA LYS A 119 20.06 3.34 1.36
C LYS A 119 20.80 3.85 0.18
#